data_c5324ad1a6a447a53b025a332181cae7
#
_entry.id   c5324ad1a6a447a53b025a332181cae7
#
_cell.length_a   1.000
_cell.length_b   1.000
_cell.length_c   1.000
_cell.angle_alpha   90.00
_cell.angle_beta   90.00
_cell.angle_gamma   90.00
#
_symmetry.space_group_name_H-M   'P 1'
#
loop_
_entity.id
_entity.type
_entity.pdbx_description
1 polymer ?
#
loop_
_entity_poly.entity_id
_entity_poly.type
_entity_poly.pdbx_seq_one_letter_code
_entity_poly.pdbx_strand_id
1 'polypeptide(L)'
;MLYLLFNPLAFGGKAEGKVQEALENFKGAEFIKLSLIDLDVKEIVKNAKSEDTILILGGDGTLNRFANDTADMDFPCPVFLYKSGTGNDFMKDVEDKVENNMVQINDFLKNLPTITVKGKSYRFVNGIGYGIDGMCCEVADKMRAQGKENISYAGISIKLLIHGYKCPNAKVTVDGKVYNFKKVWLASGMKGRYYGGGMNIAPNQDRTSGLLTSAVIHNSGKLKTLLVFPKLFKGEHVKHKKIFTAIEGRKITVEFSHPMALQIDGETVLDVSSYTIKSPVKVKA
;
A
#
# COMPACT_ATOMS: atom_id res chain seq x y z
N MET A 1 28.14 -2.59 -10.84
CA MET A 1 27.64 -1.19 -10.78
C MET A 1 26.43 -1.11 -9.83
N LEU A 2 26.33 -0.05 -9.01
CA LEU A 2 25.15 0.20 -8.17
C LEU A 2 24.32 1.34 -8.79
N TYR A 3 23.07 1.06 -9.16
CA TYR A 3 22.09 2.06 -9.59
C TYR A 3 21.27 2.50 -8.38
N LEU A 4 21.52 3.71 -7.88
CA LEU A 4 20.81 4.28 -6.75
C LEU A 4 19.67 5.19 -7.24
N LEU A 5 18.44 4.72 -7.08
CA LEU A 5 17.22 5.41 -7.51
C LEU A 5 16.58 6.13 -6.32
N PHE A 6 16.40 7.44 -6.41
CA PHE A 6 15.83 8.24 -5.31
C PHE A 6 14.90 9.34 -5.80
N ASN A 7 13.98 9.74 -4.95
CA ASN A 7 13.15 10.92 -5.20
C ASN A 7 13.75 12.13 -4.46
N PRO A 8 14.31 13.12 -5.18
CA PRO A 8 14.92 14.30 -4.56
C PRO A 8 13.92 15.17 -3.78
N LEU A 9 12.62 15.09 -4.09
CA LEU A 9 11.55 15.80 -3.38
C LEU A 9 11.10 15.07 -2.11
N ALA A 10 11.59 13.86 -1.88
CA ALA A 10 11.31 13.14 -0.64
C ALA A 10 11.99 13.78 0.56
N PHE A 11 11.50 13.47 1.76
CA PHE A 11 12.12 13.86 3.05
C PHE A 11 12.18 15.36 3.32
N GLY A 12 11.34 16.18 2.70
CA GLY A 12 11.39 17.64 2.88
C GLY A 12 12.75 18.24 2.52
N GLY A 13 13.37 17.77 1.44
CA GLY A 13 14.68 18.23 0.96
C GLY A 13 15.90 17.55 1.62
N LYS A 14 15.70 16.54 2.48
CA LYS A 14 16.79 15.80 3.15
C LYS A 14 17.18 14.50 2.45
N ALA A 15 16.81 14.34 1.18
CA ALA A 15 17.05 13.13 0.40
C ALA A 15 18.55 12.79 0.31
N GLU A 16 19.41 13.80 0.18
CA GLU A 16 20.87 13.60 0.04
C GLU A 16 21.52 12.96 1.28
N GLY A 17 21.11 13.33 2.49
CA GLY A 17 21.60 12.70 3.72
C GLY A 17 21.22 11.22 3.80
N LYS A 18 20.03 10.86 3.30
CA LYS A 18 19.60 9.46 3.23
C LYS A 18 20.34 8.68 2.14
N VAL A 19 20.70 9.32 1.06
CA VAL A 19 21.56 8.73 0.02
C VAL A 19 22.93 8.34 0.61
N GLN A 20 23.57 9.25 1.34
CA GLN A 20 24.87 8.97 1.97
C GLN A 20 24.78 7.82 2.99
N GLU A 21 23.76 7.84 3.85
CA GLU A 21 23.50 6.77 4.81
C GLU A 21 23.33 5.39 4.12
N ALA A 22 22.59 5.35 3.00
CA ALA A 22 22.38 4.13 2.25
C ALA A 22 23.66 3.60 1.59
N LEU A 23 24.50 4.51 1.05
CA LEU A 23 25.76 4.18 0.41
C LEU A 23 26.81 3.58 1.36
N GLU A 24 26.69 3.83 2.69
CA GLU A 24 27.56 3.19 3.67
C GLU A 24 27.48 1.66 3.63
N ASN A 25 26.36 1.10 3.19
CA ASN A 25 26.19 -0.35 3.00
C ASN A 25 26.92 -0.90 1.77
N PHE A 26 27.40 -0.03 0.87
CA PHE A 26 28.02 -0.37 -0.40
C PHE A 26 29.41 0.26 -0.54
N LYS A 27 30.21 0.29 0.55
CA LYS A 27 31.53 0.90 0.56
C LYS A 27 32.45 0.30 -0.54
N GLY A 28 32.99 1.19 -1.36
CA GLY A 28 33.90 0.81 -2.47
C GLY A 28 33.18 0.38 -3.75
N ALA A 29 31.86 0.33 -3.80
CA ALA A 29 31.11 0.09 -5.03
C ALA A 29 31.09 1.34 -5.90
N GLU A 30 31.31 1.17 -7.21
CA GLU A 30 30.98 2.22 -8.19
C GLU A 30 29.46 2.37 -8.27
N PHE A 31 28.97 3.61 -8.24
CA PHE A 31 27.53 3.87 -8.28
C PHE A 31 27.16 5.01 -9.22
N ILE A 32 25.92 4.93 -9.72
CA ILE A 32 25.24 5.99 -10.47
C ILE A 32 24.00 6.40 -9.68
N LYS A 33 23.93 7.69 -9.32
CA LYS A 33 22.78 8.28 -8.63
C LYS A 33 21.79 8.83 -9.64
N LEU A 34 20.55 8.33 -9.60
CA LEU A 34 19.51 8.64 -10.56
C LEU A 34 18.25 9.17 -9.85
N SER A 35 17.77 10.34 -10.28
CA SER A 35 16.50 10.88 -9.82
C SER A 35 15.33 10.10 -10.43
N LEU A 36 14.38 9.67 -9.60
CA LEU A 36 13.13 9.06 -10.07
C LEU A 36 12.16 10.06 -10.72
N ILE A 37 12.48 11.35 -10.72
CA ILE A 37 11.75 12.35 -11.48
C ILE A 37 12.17 12.20 -12.95
N ASP A 38 11.20 11.95 -13.82
CA ASP A 38 11.39 11.81 -15.29
C ASP A 38 12.33 10.66 -15.72
N LEU A 39 12.68 9.73 -14.81
CA LEU A 39 13.47 8.56 -15.12
C LEU A 39 12.62 7.46 -15.76
N ASP A 40 13.03 6.96 -16.92
CA ASP A 40 12.51 5.68 -17.43
C ASP A 40 13.20 4.51 -16.69
N VAL A 41 12.54 4.05 -15.63
CA VAL A 41 13.05 2.93 -14.82
C VAL A 41 13.16 1.64 -15.62
N LYS A 42 12.37 1.47 -16.70
CA LYS A 42 12.44 0.28 -17.56
C LYS A 42 13.77 0.17 -18.29
N GLU A 43 14.30 1.31 -18.74
CA GLU A 43 15.63 1.33 -19.36
C GLU A 43 16.72 0.88 -18.38
N ILE A 44 16.66 1.32 -17.13
CA ILE A 44 17.62 0.90 -16.11
C ILE A 44 17.56 -0.62 -15.91
N VAL A 45 16.35 -1.18 -15.74
CA VAL A 45 16.16 -2.62 -15.53
C VAL A 45 16.62 -3.44 -16.74
N LYS A 46 16.33 -2.98 -17.97
CA LYS A 46 16.76 -3.65 -19.22
C LYS A 46 18.26 -3.69 -19.41
N ASN A 47 18.95 -2.62 -19.02
CA ASN A 47 20.38 -2.46 -19.24
C ASN A 47 21.23 -2.99 -18.07
N ALA A 48 20.62 -3.29 -16.92
CA ALA A 48 21.30 -3.86 -15.77
C ALA A 48 21.77 -5.28 -16.09
N LYS A 49 22.96 -5.63 -15.58
CA LYS A 49 23.58 -6.95 -15.70
C LYS A 49 23.41 -7.73 -14.40
N SER A 50 23.66 -9.03 -14.42
CA SER A 50 23.53 -9.90 -13.26
C SER A 50 24.40 -9.51 -12.06
N GLU A 51 25.54 -8.91 -12.32
CA GLU A 51 26.50 -8.41 -11.32
C GLU A 51 26.17 -7.00 -10.79
N ASP A 52 25.17 -6.34 -11.36
CA ASP A 52 24.73 -5.02 -10.90
C ASP A 52 23.79 -5.12 -9.69
N THR A 53 23.48 -3.98 -9.10
CA THR A 53 22.50 -3.86 -8.01
C THR A 53 21.65 -2.62 -8.23
N ILE A 54 20.35 -2.73 -8.04
CA ILE A 54 19.43 -1.59 -8.02
C ILE A 54 19.02 -1.33 -6.57
N LEU A 55 19.26 -0.11 -6.09
CA LEU A 55 18.87 0.35 -4.76
C LEU A 55 17.86 1.47 -4.86
N ILE A 56 16.64 1.24 -4.34
CA ILE A 56 15.56 2.21 -4.34
C ILE A 56 15.51 2.88 -2.97
N LEU A 57 15.68 4.19 -2.93
CA LEU A 57 15.46 5.01 -1.74
C LEU A 57 14.07 5.62 -1.80
N GLY A 58 13.15 5.10 -1.00
CA GLY A 58 11.78 5.57 -1.01
C GLY A 58 10.91 4.93 0.07
N GLY A 59 9.69 5.39 0.15
CA GLY A 59 8.61 4.77 0.93
C GLY A 59 7.70 3.92 0.06
N ASP A 60 6.52 3.60 0.62
CA ASP A 60 5.52 2.73 -0.04
C ASP A 60 5.08 3.25 -1.42
N GLY A 61 4.88 4.57 -1.58
CA GLY A 61 4.52 5.17 -2.87
C GLY A 61 5.61 5.02 -3.92
N THR A 62 6.89 5.17 -3.55
CA THR A 62 8.02 4.94 -4.45
C THR A 62 8.08 3.48 -4.89
N LEU A 63 7.90 2.55 -3.96
CA LEU A 63 7.86 1.12 -4.23
C LEU A 63 6.68 0.76 -5.14
N ASN A 64 5.48 1.31 -4.89
CA ASN A 64 4.30 1.06 -5.72
C ASN A 64 4.51 1.57 -7.15
N ARG A 65 5.05 2.79 -7.34
CA ARG A 65 5.37 3.33 -8.66
C ARG A 65 6.37 2.42 -9.39
N PHE A 66 7.50 2.09 -8.75
CA PHE A 66 8.49 1.19 -9.33
C PHE A 66 7.87 -0.15 -9.74
N ALA A 67 7.04 -0.74 -8.89
CA ALA A 67 6.37 -2.01 -9.15
C ALA A 67 5.38 -1.96 -10.32
N ASN A 68 4.71 -0.82 -10.54
CA ASN A 68 3.81 -0.63 -11.69
C ASN A 68 4.60 -0.30 -12.98
N ASP A 69 5.64 0.51 -12.90
CA ASP A 69 6.48 0.85 -14.04
C ASP A 69 7.22 -0.38 -14.58
N THR A 70 7.61 -1.33 -13.72
CA THR A 70 8.33 -2.56 -14.08
C THR A 70 7.46 -3.81 -14.08
N ALA A 71 6.14 -3.65 -14.24
CA ALA A 71 5.13 -4.68 -13.99
C ALA A 71 5.35 -6.03 -14.69
N ASP A 72 5.88 -6.01 -15.90
CA ASP A 72 6.02 -7.20 -16.76
C ASP A 72 7.50 -7.51 -17.07
N MET A 73 8.40 -7.06 -16.19
CA MET A 73 9.84 -7.23 -16.37
C MET A 73 10.40 -8.27 -15.42
N ASP A 74 11.36 -9.05 -15.92
CA ASP A 74 12.28 -9.83 -15.11
C ASP A 74 13.44 -8.95 -14.67
N PHE A 75 13.88 -9.15 -13.43
CA PHE A 75 15.01 -8.42 -12.88
C PHE A 75 16.29 -9.25 -13.01
N PRO A 76 17.27 -8.82 -13.83
CA PRO A 76 18.50 -9.58 -14.04
C PRO A 76 19.42 -9.55 -12.81
N CYS A 77 19.24 -8.59 -11.90
CA CYS A 77 20.09 -8.33 -10.75
C CYS A 77 19.27 -8.17 -9.46
N PRO A 78 19.91 -8.17 -8.28
CA PRO A 78 19.26 -7.84 -7.01
C PRO A 78 18.69 -6.42 -7.01
N VAL A 79 17.45 -6.29 -6.54
CA VAL A 79 16.75 -5.02 -6.32
C VAL A 79 16.47 -4.88 -4.83
N PHE A 80 16.97 -3.83 -4.22
CA PHE A 80 16.77 -3.53 -2.80
C PHE A 80 15.91 -2.29 -2.62
N LEU A 81 15.07 -2.32 -1.58
CA LEU A 81 14.41 -1.14 -1.05
C LEU A 81 15.11 -0.71 0.24
N TYR A 82 15.55 0.55 0.31
CA TYR A 82 16.09 1.18 1.51
C TYR A 82 14.99 1.94 2.26
N LYS A 83 14.86 1.68 3.55
CA LYS A 83 13.84 2.28 4.40
C LYS A 83 14.05 3.78 4.56
N SER A 84 13.24 4.55 3.88
CA SER A 84 13.39 6.01 3.88
C SER A 84 12.06 6.79 3.84
N GLY A 85 10.91 6.13 3.80
CA GLY A 85 9.59 6.76 3.83
C GLY A 85 9.08 7.09 5.24
N THR A 86 7.97 7.81 5.32
CA THR A 86 7.31 8.15 6.60
C THR A 86 6.44 7.00 7.11
N GLY A 87 5.75 6.28 6.22
CA GLY A 87 4.86 5.15 6.57
C GLY A 87 5.62 3.84 6.71
N ASN A 88 6.37 3.47 5.66
CA ASN A 88 7.13 2.22 5.55
C ASN A 88 6.31 0.97 5.91
N ASP A 89 5.06 0.92 5.46
CA ASP A 89 4.12 -0.17 5.76
C ASP A 89 4.60 -1.51 5.19
N PHE A 90 5.20 -1.49 3.98
CA PHE A 90 5.84 -2.66 3.40
C PHE A 90 7.01 -3.15 4.24
N MET A 91 7.94 -2.26 4.60
CA MET A 91 9.13 -2.61 5.39
C MET A 91 8.76 -3.15 6.77
N LYS A 92 7.70 -2.61 7.38
CA LYS A 92 7.16 -3.09 8.65
C LYS A 92 6.54 -4.49 8.52
N ASP A 93 5.94 -4.80 7.38
CA ASP A 93 5.33 -6.09 7.11
C ASP A 93 6.35 -7.21 6.91
N VAL A 94 7.55 -6.86 6.43
CA VAL A 94 8.66 -7.79 6.17
C VAL A 94 9.87 -7.53 7.08
N GLU A 95 9.62 -7.05 8.28
CA GLU A 95 10.65 -6.61 9.24
C GLU A 95 11.67 -7.70 9.56
N ASP A 96 11.25 -8.95 9.56
CA ASP A 96 12.09 -10.15 9.73
C ASP A 96 13.12 -10.36 8.61
N LYS A 97 12.96 -9.69 7.47
CA LYS A 97 13.85 -9.77 6.29
C LYS A 97 14.65 -8.48 6.07
N VAL A 98 14.49 -7.49 6.94
CA VAL A 98 15.18 -6.22 6.83
C VAL A 98 16.55 -6.31 7.48
N GLU A 99 17.59 -6.08 6.69
CA GLU A 99 18.98 -6.00 7.16
C GLU A 99 19.59 -4.65 6.76
N ASN A 100 20.26 -3.99 7.69
CA ASN A 100 20.90 -2.69 7.46
C ASN A 100 19.95 -1.64 6.83
N ASN A 101 18.71 -1.59 7.29
CA ASN A 101 17.63 -0.76 6.72
C ASN A 101 17.24 -1.09 5.28
N MET A 102 17.61 -2.26 4.76
CA MET A 102 17.29 -2.69 3.40
C MET A 102 16.59 -4.04 3.38
N VAL A 103 15.84 -4.29 2.32
CA VAL A 103 15.28 -5.60 2.00
C VAL A 103 15.37 -5.84 0.51
N GLN A 104 15.75 -7.05 0.10
CA GLN A 104 15.68 -7.46 -1.30
C GLN A 104 14.23 -7.72 -1.70
N ILE A 105 13.78 -7.11 -2.80
CA ILE A 105 12.37 -7.08 -3.18
C ILE A 105 12.02 -7.86 -4.44
N ASN A 106 12.97 -8.50 -5.13
CA ASN A 106 12.74 -9.25 -6.37
C ASN A 106 11.55 -10.22 -6.26
N ASP A 107 11.50 -11.06 -5.24
CA ASP A 107 10.44 -12.05 -5.06
C ASP A 107 9.08 -11.44 -4.71
N PHE A 108 9.09 -10.29 -4.06
CA PHE A 108 7.86 -9.56 -3.75
C PHE A 108 7.27 -8.92 -5.01
N LEU A 109 8.11 -8.39 -5.92
CA LEU A 109 7.66 -7.75 -7.16
C LEU A 109 7.06 -8.75 -8.17
N LYS A 110 7.55 -9.99 -8.20
CA LYS A 110 7.03 -11.06 -9.09
C LYS A 110 5.59 -11.46 -8.78
N ASN A 111 5.15 -11.29 -7.53
CA ASN A 111 3.89 -11.84 -7.03
C ASN A 111 2.93 -10.77 -6.51
N LEU A 112 2.90 -9.62 -7.15
CA LEU A 112 1.98 -8.55 -6.78
C LEU A 112 0.57 -8.82 -7.30
N PRO A 113 -0.46 -8.58 -6.47
CA PRO A 113 -1.84 -8.64 -6.89
C PRO A 113 -2.20 -7.46 -7.79
N THR A 114 -3.30 -7.63 -8.51
CA THR A 114 -3.87 -6.58 -9.33
C THR A 114 -5.19 -6.09 -8.76
N ILE A 115 -5.46 -4.79 -8.94
CA ILE A 115 -6.78 -4.19 -8.77
C ILE A 115 -7.30 -3.76 -10.13
N THR A 116 -8.58 -4.05 -10.40
CA THR A 116 -9.33 -3.48 -11.51
C THR A 116 -10.38 -2.52 -10.96
N VAL A 117 -10.29 -1.28 -11.38
CA VAL A 117 -11.20 -0.19 -10.99
C VAL A 117 -11.42 0.73 -12.17
N LYS A 118 -12.69 1.13 -12.43
CA LYS A 118 -13.07 1.98 -13.57
C LYS A 118 -12.46 1.53 -14.92
N GLY A 119 -12.42 0.21 -15.16
CA GLY A 119 -11.90 -0.38 -16.40
C GLY A 119 -10.36 -0.37 -16.53
N LYS A 120 -9.63 0.15 -15.55
CA LYS A 120 -8.16 0.14 -15.51
C LYS A 120 -7.65 -0.87 -14.49
N SER A 121 -6.48 -1.42 -14.75
CA SER A 121 -5.81 -2.36 -13.83
C SER A 121 -4.47 -1.82 -13.38
N TYR A 122 -4.18 -1.98 -12.08
CA TYR A 122 -2.94 -1.56 -11.44
C TYR A 122 -2.43 -2.70 -10.55
N ARG A 123 -1.14 -2.72 -10.28
CA ARG A 123 -0.56 -3.54 -9.21
C ARG A 123 -0.60 -2.77 -7.89
N PHE A 124 -0.72 -3.49 -6.79
CA PHE A 124 -0.60 -2.88 -5.46
C PHE A 124 0.30 -3.74 -4.55
N VAL A 125 0.96 -3.07 -3.63
CA VAL A 125 1.98 -3.66 -2.76
C VAL A 125 1.42 -4.02 -1.39
N ASN A 126 0.72 -3.10 -0.75
CA ASN A 126 0.22 -3.24 0.62
C ASN A 126 -1.28 -3.50 0.67
N GLY A 127 -2.06 -2.59 0.11
CA GLY A 127 -3.50 -2.74 0.20
C GLY A 127 -4.32 -1.62 -0.43
N ILE A 128 -5.61 -1.91 -0.51
CA ILE A 128 -6.65 -1.04 -1.01
C ILE A 128 -7.51 -0.60 0.16
N GLY A 129 -7.72 0.69 0.33
CA GLY A 129 -8.66 1.24 1.31
C GLY A 129 -9.90 1.79 0.63
N TYR A 130 -11.09 1.31 1.01
CA TYR A 130 -12.35 1.75 0.46
C TYR A 130 -13.34 2.11 1.57
N GLY A 131 -13.94 3.27 1.46
CA GLY A 131 -14.78 3.88 2.49
C GLY A 131 -14.08 5.07 3.16
N ILE A 132 -14.03 5.07 4.49
CA ILE A 132 -13.41 6.19 5.23
C ILE A 132 -11.95 6.44 4.86
N ASP A 133 -11.23 5.43 4.51
CA ASP A 133 -9.84 5.49 4.07
C ASP A 133 -9.64 6.26 2.76
N GLY A 134 -10.39 5.87 1.72
CA GLY A 134 -10.38 6.60 0.46
C GLY A 134 -10.79 8.04 0.65
N MET A 135 -11.79 8.30 1.49
CA MET A 135 -12.21 9.66 1.84
C MET A 135 -11.13 10.43 2.60
N CYS A 136 -10.35 9.77 3.45
CA CYS A 136 -9.18 10.38 4.10
C CYS A 136 -8.14 10.85 3.07
N CYS A 137 -7.82 10.01 2.09
CA CYS A 137 -6.90 10.36 1.02
C CYS A 137 -7.43 11.51 0.17
N GLU A 138 -8.70 11.48 -0.22
CA GLU A 138 -9.35 12.59 -0.95
C GLU A 138 -9.26 13.92 -0.20
N VAL A 139 -9.52 13.92 1.12
CA VAL A 139 -9.41 15.13 1.95
C VAL A 139 -7.95 15.59 2.03
N ALA A 140 -7.00 14.67 2.20
CA ALA A 140 -5.58 14.98 2.24
C ALA A 140 -5.10 15.59 0.92
N ASP A 141 -5.54 15.07 -0.23
CA ASP A 141 -5.19 15.61 -1.55
C ASP A 141 -5.74 17.02 -1.76
N LYS A 142 -6.99 17.28 -1.34
CA LYS A 142 -7.57 18.64 -1.35
C LYS A 142 -6.76 19.61 -0.46
N MET A 143 -6.28 19.14 0.69
CA MET A 143 -5.44 19.95 1.58
C MET A 143 -4.07 20.25 0.95
N ARG A 144 -3.44 19.27 0.28
CA ARG A 144 -2.18 19.48 -0.47
C ARG A 144 -2.36 20.48 -1.61
N ALA A 145 -3.44 20.36 -2.39
CA ALA A 145 -3.77 21.30 -3.44
C ALA A 145 -3.98 22.74 -2.95
N GLN A 146 -4.32 22.92 -1.66
CA GLN A 146 -4.43 24.22 -0.99
C GLN A 146 -3.09 24.68 -0.36
N GLY A 147 -1.97 24.00 -0.63
CA GLY A 147 -0.65 24.35 -0.10
C GLY A 147 -0.44 23.95 1.37
N LYS A 148 -1.28 23.08 1.96
CA LYS A 148 -1.08 22.64 3.34
C LYS A 148 0.01 21.58 3.40
N GLU A 149 0.99 21.85 4.23
CA GLU A 149 2.02 20.89 4.64
C GLU A 149 1.60 20.18 5.94
N ASN A 150 2.32 19.17 6.35
CA ASN A 150 2.10 18.43 7.61
C ASN A 150 0.68 17.89 7.82
N ILE A 151 0.15 17.20 6.82
CA ILE A 151 -1.19 16.64 6.84
C ILE A 151 -1.26 15.42 7.78
N SER A 152 -2.10 15.51 8.81
CA SER A 152 -2.35 14.41 9.75
C SER A 152 -3.49 13.52 9.27
N TYR A 153 -3.18 12.36 8.72
CA TYR A 153 -4.18 11.36 8.32
C TYR A 153 -5.02 10.87 9.51
N ALA A 154 -4.41 10.69 10.68
CA ALA A 154 -5.13 10.33 11.89
C ALA A 154 -6.14 11.41 12.29
N GLY A 155 -5.74 12.70 12.20
CA GLY A 155 -6.63 13.84 12.47
C GLY A 155 -7.80 13.90 11.49
N ILE A 156 -7.56 13.67 10.19
CA ILE A 156 -8.61 13.59 9.16
C ILE A 156 -9.55 12.43 9.47
N SER A 157 -9.03 11.25 9.77
CA SER A 157 -9.83 10.05 10.10
C SER A 157 -10.75 10.30 11.30
N ILE A 158 -10.24 10.89 12.37
CA ILE A 158 -11.03 11.22 13.56
C ILE A 158 -12.14 12.22 13.20
N LYS A 159 -11.81 13.27 12.43
CA LYS A 159 -12.80 14.26 11.98
C LYS A 159 -13.90 13.62 11.14
N LEU A 160 -13.56 12.72 10.22
CA LEU A 160 -14.52 11.99 9.40
C LEU A 160 -15.37 11.01 10.21
N LEU A 161 -14.79 10.34 11.22
CA LEU A 161 -15.51 9.46 12.14
C LEU A 161 -16.59 10.23 12.93
N ILE A 162 -16.30 11.46 13.32
CA ILE A 162 -17.24 12.29 14.08
C ILE A 162 -18.25 12.98 13.14
N HIS A 163 -17.77 13.57 12.05
CA HIS A 163 -18.55 14.36 11.10
C HIS A 163 -18.23 14.01 9.65
N GLY A 164 -19.27 13.86 8.82
CA GLY A 164 -19.13 13.86 7.37
C GLY A 164 -19.12 12.48 6.70
N TYR A 165 -18.73 11.39 7.38
CA TYR A 165 -18.78 10.08 6.77
C TYR A 165 -20.18 9.45 6.90
N LYS A 166 -20.77 9.09 5.73
CA LYS A 166 -22.03 8.36 5.63
C LYS A 166 -21.72 6.91 5.26
N CYS A 167 -21.90 6.00 6.21
CA CYS A 167 -21.60 4.58 5.99
C CYS A 167 -22.48 3.99 4.88
N PRO A 168 -21.89 3.50 3.77
CA PRO A 168 -22.62 2.72 2.77
C PRO A 168 -22.96 1.33 3.29
N ASN A 169 -23.82 0.61 2.56
CA ASN A 169 -23.84 -0.83 2.61
C ASN A 169 -22.84 -1.37 1.59
N ALA A 170 -22.31 -2.55 1.84
CA ALA A 170 -21.36 -3.21 0.93
C ALA A 170 -21.79 -4.64 0.64
N LYS A 171 -21.57 -5.04 -0.61
CA LYS A 171 -21.56 -6.42 -1.05
C LYS A 171 -20.10 -6.79 -1.33
N VAL A 172 -19.61 -7.80 -0.62
CA VAL A 172 -18.24 -8.33 -0.79
C VAL A 172 -18.36 -9.74 -1.34
N THR A 173 -17.75 -9.99 -2.49
CA THR A 173 -17.70 -11.32 -3.10
C THR A 173 -16.28 -11.85 -3.05
N VAL A 174 -16.08 -12.98 -2.38
CA VAL A 174 -14.77 -13.64 -2.25
C VAL A 174 -14.86 -15.02 -2.87
N ASP A 175 -14.11 -15.26 -3.94
CA ASP A 175 -14.08 -16.52 -4.69
C ASP A 175 -15.49 -17.07 -5.03
N GLY A 176 -16.38 -16.15 -5.42
CA GLY A 176 -17.78 -16.46 -5.78
C GLY A 176 -18.77 -16.45 -4.61
N LYS A 177 -18.30 -16.50 -3.36
CA LYS A 177 -19.17 -16.43 -2.19
C LYS A 177 -19.50 -14.98 -1.82
N VAL A 178 -20.79 -14.69 -1.66
CA VAL A 178 -21.30 -13.33 -1.39
C VAL A 178 -21.53 -13.10 0.09
N TYR A 179 -21.09 -11.94 0.56
CA TYR A 179 -21.28 -11.43 1.92
C TYR A 179 -21.87 -10.02 1.85
N ASN A 180 -22.94 -9.76 2.61
CA ASN A 180 -23.57 -8.46 2.65
C ASN A 180 -23.34 -7.80 4.01
N PHE A 181 -22.86 -6.56 3.98
CA PHE A 181 -22.55 -5.77 5.16
C PHE A 181 -23.35 -4.48 5.18
N LYS A 182 -23.85 -4.11 6.37
CA LYS A 182 -24.56 -2.85 6.60
C LYS A 182 -23.67 -1.88 7.38
N LYS A 183 -23.84 -0.58 7.12
CA LYS A 183 -23.10 0.49 7.83
C LYS A 183 -21.59 0.24 7.80
N VAL A 184 -21.02 0.16 6.61
CA VAL A 184 -19.61 -0.11 6.39
C VAL A 184 -18.79 1.15 6.57
N TRP A 185 -17.83 1.10 7.49
CA TRP A 185 -16.85 2.15 7.69
C TRP A 185 -15.66 1.98 6.75
N LEU A 186 -15.25 0.74 6.54
CA LEU A 186 -14.07 0.36 5.80
C LEU A 186 -14.29 -1.01 5.15
N ALA A 187 -13.89 -1.16 3.90
CA ALA A 187 -13.80 -2.44 3.20
C ALA A 187 -12.48 -2.49 2.42
N SER A 188 -11.43 -2.93 3.10
CA SER A 188 -10.08 -3.01 2.54
C SER A 188 -9.84 -4.32 1.83
N GLY A 189 -8.94 -4.27 0.83
CA GLY A 189 -8.35 -5.45 0.20
C GLY A 189 -6.86 -5.48 0.48
N MET A 190 -6.37 -6.47 1.24
CA MET A 190 -5.03 -6.47 1.80
C MET A 190 -4.14 -7.54 1.17
N LYS A 191 -2.92 -7.16 0.77
CA LYS A 191 -1.81 -8.05 0.42
C LYS A 191 -0.82 -8.17 1.56
N GLY A 192 -0.54 -7.07 2.25
CA GLY A 192 0.23 -7.00 3.49
C GLY A 192 -0.67 -6.84 4.71
N ARG A 193 -0.05 -6.81 5.89
CA ARG A 193 -0.75 -6.57 7.18
C ARG A 193 -1.08 -5.09 7.40
N TYR A 194 -0.25 -4.19 6.86
CA TYR A 194 -0.25 -2.77 7.18
C TYR A 194 -0.57 -1.90 5.97
N TYR A 195 -1.21 -0.75 6.21
CA TYR A 195 -1.26 0.41 5.34
C TYR A 195 -1.56 1.69 6.14
N GLY A 196 -1.55 2.84 5.47
CA GLY A 196 -1.95 4.12 6.05
C GLY A 196 -1.04 4.62 7.18
N GLY A 197 0.25 4.26 7.14
CA GLY A 197 1.24 4.71 8.11
C GLY A 197 1.25 3.88 9.40
N GLY A 198 1.13 2.58 9.29
CA GLY A 198 1.29 1.64 10.41
C GLY A 198 0.00 1.07 10.98
N MET A 199 -1.16 1.30 10.34
CA MET A 199 -2.39 0.61 10.72
C MET A 199 -2.31 -0.87 10.33
N ASN A 200 -2.35 -1.76 11.33
CA ASN A 200 -2.34 -3.21 11.16
C ASN A 200 -3.75 -3.74 10.88
N ILE A 201 -4.22 -3.51 9.66
CA ILE A 201 -5.60 -3.79 9.23
C ILE A 201 -5.91 -5.27 9.13
N ALA A 202 -4.94 -6.07 8.67
CA ALA A 202 -5.08 -7.50 8.50
C ALA A 202 -3.93 -8.25 9.23
N PRO A 203 -3.94 -8.30 10.57
CA PRO A 203 -2.80 -8.79 11.35
C PRO A 203 -2.45 -10.26 11.06
N ASN A 204 -3.39 -11.04 10.54
CA ASN A 204 -3.19 -12.44 10.19
C ASN A 204 -2.85 -12.66 8.71
N GLN A 205 -2.75 -11.58 7.91
CA GLN A 205 -2.40 -11.70 6.50
C GLN A 205 -0.95 -12.18 6.35
N ASP A 206 -0.78 -13.23 5.56
CA ASP A 206 0.53 -13.66 5.09
C ASP A 206 0.72 -13.19 3.65
N ARG A 207 1.67 -12.27 3.45
CA ARG A 207 2.04 -11.71 2.15
C ARG A 207 2.47 -12.79 1.14
N THR A 208 2.97 -13.92 1.61
CA THR A 208 3.51 -15.01 0.78
C THR A 208 2.50 -16.10 0.45
N SER A 209 1.35 -16.15 1.14
CA SER A 209 0.34 -17.22 1.01
C SER A 209 -0.30 -17.34 -0.37
N GLY A 210 -0.24 -16.27 -1.18
CA GLY A 210 -0.99 -16.20 -2.44
C GLY A 210 -2.49 -15.95 -2.25
N LEU A 211 -2.92 -15.59 -1.03
CA LEU A 211 -4.27 -15.13 -0.71
C LEU A 211 -4.27 -13.62 -0.44
N LEU A 212 -5.43 -13.03 -0.53
CA LEU A 212 -5.72 -11.65 -0.17
C LEU A 212 -6.77 -11.65 0.93
N THR A 213 -6.73 -10.68 1.84
CA THR A 213 -7.74 -10.52 2.88
C THR A 213 -8.65 -9.34 2.57
N SER A 214 -9.96 -9.57 2.54
CA SER A 214 -10.94 -8.50 2.67
C SER A 214 -11.20 -8.22 4.15
N ALA A 215 -10.80 -7.04 4.61
CA ALA A 215 -11.00 -6.59 5.99
C ALA A 215 -12.13 -5.56 6.03
N VAL A 216 -13.23 -5.88 6.71
CA VAL A 216 -14.46 -5.06 6.73
C VAL A 216 -14.80 -4.64 8.14
N ILE A 217 -14.88 -3.31 8.37
CA ILE A 217 -15.43 -2.73 9.60
C ILE A 217 -16.87 -2.29 9.30
N HIS A 218 -17.82 -2.89 10.00
CA HIS A 218 -19.24 -2.75 9.67
C HIS A 218 -20.15 -2.75 10.93
N ASN A 219 -21.40 -2.46 10.74
CA ASN A 219 -22.46 -2.56 11.75
C ASN A 219 -22.10 -1.92 13.10
N SER A 220 -21.40 -0.79 13.05
CA SER A 220 -20.92 -0.06 14.22
C SER A 220 -21.42 1.38 14.20
N GLY A 221 -21.74 1.92 15.37
CA GLY A 221 -22.01 3.35 15.56
C GLY A 221 -20.71 4.14 15.70
N LYS A 222 -20.78 5.47 15.48
CA LYS A 222 -19.62 6.40 15.52
C LYS A 222 -18.78 6.25 16.78
N LEU A 223 -19.41 6.30 17.96
CA LEU A 223 -18.70 6.21 19.24
C LEU A 223 -17.93 4.90 19.38
N LYS A 224 -18.55 3.78 19.03
CA LYS A 224 -17.89 2.47 19.09
C LYS A 224 -16.74 2.38 18.09
N THR A 225 -16.91 2.87 16.87
CA THR A 225 -15.86 2.90 15.85
C THR A 225 -14.68 3.77 16.31
N LEU A 226 -14.95 4.93 16.91
CA LEU A 226 -13.92 5.81 17.47
C LEU A 226 -13.13 5.15 18.59
N LEU A 227 -13.77 4.39 19.48
CA LEU A 227 -13.09 3.63 20.54
C LEU A 227 -12.25 2.46 20.02
N VAL A 228 -12.63 1.90 18.87
CA VAL A 228 -11.87 0.80 18.24
C VAL A 228 -10.75 1.31 17.33
N PHE A 229 -10.86 2.54 16.82
CA PHE A 229 -9.90 3.11 15.87
C PHE A 229 -8.42 3.00 16.33
N PRO A 230 -8.02 3.37 17.57
CA PRO A 230 -6.64 3.20 18.02
C PRO A 230 -6.16 1.75 18.04
N LYS A 231 -7.08 0.78 18.16
CA LYS A 231 -6.76 -0.65 18.16
C LYS A 231 -6.34 -1.17 16.79
N LEU A 232 -6.65 -0.42 15.71
CA LEU A 232 -6.17 -0.74 14.36
C LEU A 232 -4.65 -0.74 14.29
N PHE A 233 -3.97 0.18 14.97
CA PHE A 233 -2.51 0.24 14.97
C PHE A 233 -1.85 -0.97 15.65
N LYS A 234 -2.56 -1.58 16.60
CA LYS A 234 -2.10 -2.77 17.32
C LYS A 234 -2.64 -4.09 16.75
N GLY A 235 -3.51 -4.04 15.73
CA GLY A 235 -4.19 -5.23 15.21
C GLY A 235 -5.24 -5.82 16.17
N GLU A 236 -5.56 -5.15 17.28
CA GLU A 236 -6.48 -5.67 18.31
C GLU A 236 -7.97 -5.55 17.94
N HIS A 237 -8.28 -4.80 16.89
CA HIS A 237 -9.65 -4.65 16.38
C HIS A 237 -10.26 -5.98 15.92
N VAL A 238 -9.45 -6.97 15.54
CA VAL A 238 -9.89 -8.31 15.15
C VAL A 238 -10.63 -9.06 16.26
N LYS A 239 -10.43 -8.67 17.53
CA LYS A 239 -11.14 -9.21 18.69
C LYS A 239 -12.63 -8.80 18.69
N HIS A 240 -12.99 -7.74 17.96
CA HIS A 240 -14.35 -7.19 17.90
C HIS A 240 -15.20 -7.83 16.78
N LYS A 241 -15.38 -9.14 16.79
CA LYS A 241 -16.04 -9.95 15.74
C LYS A 241 -17.47 -9.49 15.34
N LYS A 242 -18.17 -8.71 16.17
CA LYS A 242 -19.49 -8.16 15.85
C LYS A 242 -19.43 -6.98 14.87
N ILE A 243 -18.28 -6.36 14.72
CA ILE A 243 -18.08 -5.16 13.89
C ILE A 243 -16.88 -5.27 12.93
N PHE A 244 -16.14 -6.36 13.02
CA PHE A 244 -15.01 -6.64 12.14
C PHE A 244 -15.13 -8.04 11.57
N THR A 245 -14.92 -8.15 10.26
CA THR A 245 -14.88 -9.41 9.53
C THR A 245 -13.68 -9.40 8.59
N ALA A 246 -12.87 -10.46 8.64
CA ALA A 246 -11.81 -10.73 7.68
C ALA A 246 -12.15 -11.99 6.89
N ILE A 247 -12.03 -11.93 5.57
CA ILE A 247 -12.32 -13.04 4.66
C ILE A 247 -11.17 -13.15 3.67
N GLU A 248 -10.57 -14.33 3.59
CA GLU A 248 -9.44 -14.60 2.69
C GLU A 248 -9.93 -15.24 1.39
N GLY A 249 -9.27 -14.91 0.29
CA GLY A 249 -9.53 -15.49 -1.02
C GLY A 249 -8.58 -14.99 -2.10
N ARG A 250 -8.70 -15.54 -3.30
CA ARG A 250 -7.86 -15.19 -4.46
C ARG A 250 -8.46 -14.07 -5.30
N LYS A 251 -9.78 -13.98 -5.35
CA LYS A 251 -10.51 -12.94 -6.06
C LYS A 251 -11.52 -12.31 -5.12
N ILE A 252 -11.39 -11.01 -4.90
CA ILE A 252 -12.27 -10.25 -4.03
C ILE A 252 -12.86 -9.09 -4.84
N THR A 253 -14.20 -8.98 -4.84
CA THR A 253 -14.93 -7.84 -5.39
C THR A 253 -15.68 -7.15 -4.27
N VAL A 254 -15.55 -5.83 -4.18
CA VAL A 254 -16.29 -4.99 -3.24
C VAL A 254 -17.15 -3.99 -4.00
N GLU A 255 -18.44 -3.95 -3.68
CA GLU A 255 -19.42 -3.05 -4.26
C GLU A 255 -20.08 -2.25 -3.14
N PHE A 256 -20.07 -0.91 -3.22
CA PHE A 256 -20.76 -0.05 -2.27
C PHE A 256 -22.12 0.41 -2.83
N SER A 257 -23.06 0.69 -1.94
CA SER A 257 -24.42 1.18 -2.29
C SER A 257 -24.42 2.57 -2.94
N HIS A 258 -23.33 3.32 -2.87
CA HIS A 258 -23.10 4.58 -3.57
C HIS A 258 -21.60 4.79 -3.81
N PRO A 259 -21.21 5.56 -4.84
CA PRO A 259 -19.81 5.80 -5.14
C PRO A 259 -19.08 6.51 -4.00
N MET A 260 -17.82 6.14 -3.78
CA MET A 260 -16.94 6.75 -2.79
C MET A 260 -15.50 6.81 -3.33
N ALA A 261 -14.65 7.58 -2.68
CA ALA A 261 -13.22 7.53 -2.94
C ALA A 261 -12.61 6.19 -2.48
N LEU A 262 -11.62 5.74 -3.22
CA LEU A 262 -10.82 4.55 -2.95
C LEU A 262 -9.35 4.96 -2.95
N GLN A 263 -8.53 4.34 -2.14
CA GLN A 263 -7.07 4.50 -2.21
C GLN A 263 -6.40 3.18 -2.60
N ILE A 264 -5.34 3.27 -3.42
CA ILE A 264 -4.47 2.17 -3.84
C ILE A 264 -3.07 2.50 -3.36
N ASP A 265 -2.57 1.85 -2.30
CA ASP A 265 -1.27 2.16 -1.67
C ASP A 265 -1.04 3.66 -1.43
N GLY A 266 -2.11 4.40 -1.12
CA GLY A 266 -2.08 5.85 -0.87
C GLY A 266 -2.52 6.74 -2.04
N GLU A 267 -2.61 6.22 -3.27
CA GLU A 267 -3.10 6.96 -4.43
C GLU A 267 -4.62 6.95 -4.50
N THR A 268 -5.24 8.13 -4.66
CA THR A 268 -6.70 8.30 -4.61
C THR A 268 -7.35 8.08 -5.96
N VAL A 269 -8.43 7.29 -5.98
CA VAL A 269 -9.35 7.16 -7.12
C VAL A 269 -10.74 7.61 -6.67
N LEU A 270 -11.28 8.66 -7.31
CA LEU A 270 -12.59 9.23 -6.96
C LEU A 270 -13.74 8.47 -7.62
N ASP A 271 -14.96 8.62 -7.06
CA ASP A 271 -16.23 8.13 -7.63
C ASP A 271 -16.20 6.64 -7.99
N VAL A 272 -15.72 5.81 -7.09
CA VAL A 272 -15.68 4.35 -7.25
C VAL A 272 -16.95 3.73 -6.68
N SER A 273 -17.65 2.92 -7.47
CA SER A 273 -18.80 2.12 -7.01
C SER A 273 -18.38 0.70 -6.65
N SER A 274 -17.35 0.19 -7.34
CA SER A 274 -16.82 -1.16 -7.10
C SER A 274 -15.37 -1.27 -7.51
N TYR A 275 -14.67 -2.24 -6.90
CA TYR A 275 -13.36 -2.68 -7.34
C TYR A 275 -13.24 -4.20 -7.26
N THR A 276 -12.33 -4.76 -8.03
CA THR A 276 -11.97 -6.18 -7.96
C THR A 276 -10.48 -6.33 -7.81
N ILE A 277 -10.04 -7.08 -6.81
CA ILE A 277 -8.64 -7.48 -6.65
C ILE A 277 -8.48 -8.96 -6.96
N LYS A 278 -7.33 -9.29 -7.54
CA LYS A 278 -6.95 -10.68 -7.83
C LYS A 278 -5.53 -10.93 -7.34
N SER A 279 -5.37 -12.05 -6.67
CA SER A 279 -4.05 -12.59 -6.37
C SER A 279 -3.35 -13.01 -7.66
N PRO A 280 -2.02 -12.88 -7.77
CA PRO A 280 -1.30 -13.41 -8.91
C PRO A 280 -1.52 -14.92 -9.01
N VAL A 281 -1.67 -15.41 -10.24
CA VAL A 281 -1.67 -16.86 -10.47
C VAL A 281 -0.25 -17.32 -10.16
N LYS A 282 -0.07 -18.23 -9.19
CA LYS A 282 1.23 -18.90 -9.02
C LYS A 282 1.52 -19.65 -10.31
N VAL A 283 2.43 -19.14 -11.11
CA VAL A 283 3.07 -19.97 -12.14
C VAL A 283 3.80 -21.06 -11.35
N LYS A 284 3.36 -22.31 -11.45
CA LYS A 284 4.11 -23.43 -10.91
C LYS A 284 5.48 -23.38 -11.59
N ALA A 285 6.53 -23.15 -10.79
CA ALA A 285 7.89 -23.35 -11.23
C ALA A 285 8.10 -24.83 -11.59
#